data_7f5f366e6bb2b156382b38038952c023
#
_entry.id   7f5f366e6bb2b156382b38038952c023
#
_cell.length_a   1.000
_cell.length_b   1.000
_cell.length_c   1.000
_cell.angle_alpha   90.00
_cell.angle_beta   90.00
_cell.angle_gamma   90.00
#
_symmetry.space_group_name_H-M   'P 1'
#
loop_
_entity.id
_entity.type
_entity.pdbx_description
1 polymer ?
#
loop_
_entity_poly.entity_id
_entity_poly.type
_entity_poly.pdbx_seq_one_letter_code
_entity_poly.pdbx_strand_id
1 'polypeptide(L)' 'MKINLWFCKEMGQWRWTLTNSNRPICKQESGQRPNLRDAMADIANTVEYMLESKQSE' A
#
# COMPACT_ATOMS: atom_id res chain seq x y z
N MET A 1 -2.61 -9.00 -6.45
CA MET A 1 -2.22 -7.91 -5.56
C MET A 1 -2.27 -8.39 -4.12
N LYS A 2 -1.25 -8.05 -3.37
CA LYS A 2 -1.14 -8.51 -2.00
C LYS A 2 -0.93 -7.32 -1.07
N ILE A 3 -1.71 -7.25 -0.01
CA ILE A 3 -1.66 -6.14 0.93
C ILE A 3 -1.41 -6.68 2.32
N ASN A 4 -0.43 -6.11 3.01
CA ASN A 4 -0.15 -6.43 4.40
C ASN A 4 -0.27 -5.16 5.24
N LEU A 5 -0.87 -5.27 6.41
CA LEU A 5 -1.02 -4.14 7.32
C LEU A 5 -0.85 -4.65 8.74
N TRP A 6 0.04 -4.00 9.50
CA TRP A 6 0.29 -4.43 10.88
C TRP A 6 0.75 -3.23 11.70
N PHE A 7 0.65 -3.38 13.01
CA PHE A 7 1.10 -2.35 13.93
C PHE A 7 2.52 -2.65 14.39
N CYS A 8 3.39 -1.69 14.22
CA CYS A 8 4.79 -1.82 14.63
C CYS A 8 4.97 -1.18 16.00
N LYS A 9 5.13 -2.01 17.02
CA LYS A 9 5.24 -1.52 18.40
C LYS A 9 6.48 -0.66 18.59
N GLU A 10 7.56 -1.02 17.94
CA GLU A 10 8.81 -0.30 18.11
C GLU A 10 8.71 1.13 17.61
N MET A 11 8.01 1.31 16.51
CA MET A 11 7.87 2.63 15.91
C MET A 11 6.62 3.35 16.39
N GLY A 12 5.71 2.61 17.02
CA GLY A 12 4.43 3.20 17.42
C GLY A 12 3.59 3.61 16.24
N GLN A 13 3.70 2.89 15.14
CA GLN A 13 3.01 3.26 13.91
C GLN A 13 2.46 2.03 13.21
N TRP A 14 1.45 2.26 12.39
CA TRP A 14 0.90 1.24 11.53
C TRP A 14 1.71 1.22 10.25
N ARG A 15 2.16 0.04 9.88
CA ARG A 15 2.96 -0.12 8.66
C ARG A 15 2.20 -0.98 7.68
N TRP A 16 2.44 -0.71 6.40
CA TRP A 16 1.76 -1.47 5.37
C TRP A 16 2.70 -1.68 4.19
N THR A 17 2.46 -2.77 3.48
CA THR A 17 3.13 -3.04 2.22
C THR A 17 2.11 -3.48 1.21
N LEU A 18 2.39 -3.18 -0.04
CA LEU A 18 1.50 -3.54 -1.12
C LEU A 18 2.35 -4.01 -2.29
N THR A 19 2.03 -5.19 -2.80
CA THR A 19 2.77 -5.78 -3.89
C THR A 19 1.82 -6.11 -5.02
N ASN A 20 2.16 -5.68 -6.20
CA ASN A 20 1.39 -5.98 -7.39
C ASN A 20 2.29 -6.73 -8.37
N SER A 21 2.01 -8.01 -8.58
CA SER A 21 2.84 -8.88 -9.39
C SER A 21 2.33 -8.98 -10.82
N ASN A 22 1.97 -7.91 -11.42
CA ASN A 22 1.56 -7.90 -12.80
C ASN A 22 2.78 -8.05 -13.70
N ARG A 23 2.80 -9.08 -14.47
CA ARG A 23 3.90 -9.25 -15.39
C ARG A 23 3.83 -8.25 -16.51
N PRO A 24 4.96 -7.87 -17.07
CA PRO A 24 6.31 -8.27 -16.66
C PRO A 24 6.86 -7.46 -15.51
N ILE A 25 6.11 -6.50 -15.01
CA ILE A 25 6.59 -5.57 -13.99
C ILE A 25 5.96 -5.88 -12.65
N CYS A 26 6.81 -5.96 -11.62
CA CYS A 26 6.39 -6.09 -10.25
C CYS A 26 6.51 -4.74 -9.58
N LYS A 27 5.45 -4.26 -8.98
CA LYS A 27 5.47 -3.00 -8.26
C LYS A 27 5.27 -3.23 -6.78
N GLN A 28 6.02 -2.50 -5.97
CA GLN A 28 5.91 -2.57 -4.52
C GLN A 28 5.79 -1.18 -3.96
N GLU A 29 4.92 -1.01 -3.00
CA GLU A 29 4.76 0.23 -2.27
C GLU A 29 4.68 -0.09 -0.80
N SER A 30 5.10 0.87 0.00
CA SER A 30 5.03 0.71 1.45
C SER A 30 4.88 2.06 2.08
N GLY A 31 4.46 2.06 3.33
CA GLY A 31 4.31 3.30 4.06
C GLY A 31 4.09 3.03 5.52
N GLN A 32 4.00 4.10 6.28
CA GLN A 32 3.72 4.00 7.71
C GLN A 32 3.02 5.26 8.18
N ARG A 33 2.08 5.08 9.08
CA ARG A 33 1.31 6.18 9.65
C ARG A 33 1.03 5.92 11.12
N PRO A 34 0.96 6.95 11.95
CA PRO A 34 0.68 6.75 13.36
C PRO A 34 -0.74 6.27 13.63
N ASN A 35 -1.65 6.50 12.71
CA ASN A 35 -3.06 6.11 12.89
C ASN A 35 -3.45 5.05 11.89
N LEU A 36 -4.25 4.09 12.35
CA LEU A 36 -4.72 3.03 11.47
C LEU A 36 -5.52 3.60 10.30
N ARG A 37 -6.38 4.56 10.58
CA ARG A 37 -7.22 5.15 9.56
C ARG A 37 -6.38 5.77 8.44
N ASP A 38 -5.32 6.46 8.82
CA ASP A 38 -4.43 7.08 7.84
C ASP A 38 -3.70 6.03 7.02
N ALA A 39 -3.28 4.94 7.67
CA ALA A 39 -2.60 3.87 6.96
C ALA A 39 -3.54 3.22 5.95
N MET A 40 -4.78 3.01 6.34
CA MET A 40 -5.76 2.42 5.42
C MET A 40 -6.04 3.35 4.26
N ALA A 41 -6.08 4.65 4.51
CA ALA A 41 -6.27 5.63 3.44
C ALA A 41 -5.10 5.60 2.47
N ASP A 42 -3.89 5.47 2.99
CA ASP A 42 -2.71 5.35 2.13
C ASP A 42 -2.83 4.13 1.22
N ILE A 43 -3.23 3.00 1.79
CA ILE A 43 -3.37 1.78 1.02
C ILE A 43 -4.41 1.98 -0.08
N ALA A 44 -5.55 2.53 0.29
CA ALA A 44 -6.61 2.74 -0.69
C ALA A 44 -6.16 3.64 -1.83
N ASN A 45 -5.50 4.74 -1.49
CA ASN A 45 -5.03 5.67 -2.50
C ASN A 45 -3.98 5.02 -3.41
N THR A 46 -3.12 4.21 -2.83
CA THR A 46 -2.08 3.55 -3.62
C THR A 46 -2.69 2.53 -4.56
N VAL A 47 -3.66 1.77 -4.08
CA VAL A 47 -4.35 0.80 -4.92
C VAL A 47 -5.03 1.50 -6.08
N GLU A 48 -5.74 2.57 -5.80
CA GLU A 48 -6.42 3.32 -6.84
C GLU A 48 -5.46 3.87 -7.86
N TYR A 49 -4.33 4.38 -7.38
CA TYR A 49 -3.32 4.90 -8.28
C TYR A 49 -2.80 3.83 -9.23
N MET A 50 -2.53 2.65 -8.68
CA MET A 50 -2.02 1.55 -9.49
C MET A 50 -3.04 1.11 -10.54
N LEU A 51 -4.31 1.04 -10.14
CA LEU A 51 -5.35 0.62 -11.07
C LEU A 51 -5.60 1.66 -12.14
N GLU A 52 -5.64 2.93 -11.76
CA GLU A 52 -5.86 4.01 -12.71
C GLU A 52 -4.72 4.09 -13.71
N SER A 53 -3.50 3.93 -13.22
CA SER A 53 -2.34 3.96 -14.06
C SER A 53 -2.44 2.89 -15.16
N LYS A 54 -3.01 1.78 -14.81
CA LYS A 54 -3.19 0.68 -15.72
C LYS A 54 -4.27 0.98 -16.76
N GLN A 55 -5.30 1.68 -16.34
CA GLN A 55 -6.42 2.00 -17.22
C GLN A 55 -6.15 3.15 -18.14
N SER A 56 -5.28 4.02 -17.74
CA SER A 56 -5.16 5.26 -18.48
C SER A 56 -4.57 5.07 -19.84
N GLU A 57 -4.53 4.18 -20.23
CA GLU A 57 -4.24 4.01 -21.48
C GLU A 57 -4.36 4.65 -22.30
#